data_2919f9c1e20d4323266615cece3acd93
#
_entry.id   2919f9c1e20d4323266615cece3acd93
#
_cell.length_a   1.000
_cell.length_b   1.000
_cell.length_c   1.000
_cell.angle_alpha   90.00
_cell.angle_beta   90.00
_cell.angle_gamma   90.00
#
_symmetry.space_group_name_H-M   'P 1'
#
loop_
_entity.id
_entity.type
_entity.pdbx_description
1 polymer ?
#
loop_
_entity_poly.entity_id
_entity_poly.type
_entity_poly.pdbx_seq_one_letter_code
_entity_poly.pdbx_strand_id
1 'polypeptide(L)' 'HPANFKAVYNRGKLRLKIDNTEGAIADLDKATSLKPEHAGAHELFGDALLRVGKEVEAAIQWRIAEELRKKKS' A
#
# COMPACT_ATOMS: atom_id res chain seq x y z
N HIS A 1 2.07 19.14 10.89
CA HIS A 1 1.41 19.24 9.60
C HIS A 1 0.77 17.90 9.25
N PRO A 2 -0.48 17.90 8.84
CA PRO A 2 -1.15 16.63 8.57
C PRO A 2 -0.48 15.89 7.42
N ALA A 3 -0.46 14.58 7.53
CA ALA A 3 0.11 13.74 6.50
C ALA A 3 -0.71 13.86 5.21
N ASN A 4 -0.03 14.04 4.12
CA ASN A 4 -0.63 14.14 2.80
C ASN A 4 -0.57 12.76 2.13
N PHE A 5 -1.73 12.25 1.71
CA PHE A 5 -1.77 10.92 1.09
C PHE A 5 -0.76 10.81 -0.05
N LYS A 6 -0.76 11.79 -0.96
CA LYS A 6 0.09 11.72 -2.14
C LYS A 6 1.58 11.64 -1.77
N ALA A 7 1.99 12.46 -0.80
CA ALA A 7 3.40 12.46 -0.37
C ALA A 7 3.77 11.13 0.29
N VAL A 8 2.90 10.62 1.16
CA VAL A 8 3.16 9.36 1.86
C VAL A 8 3.17 8.21 0.87
N TYR A 9 2.21 8.19 -0.05
CA TYR A 9 2.10 7.15 -1.05
C TYR A 9 3.33 7.13 -1.97
N ASN A 10 3.73 8.30 -2.46
CA ASN A 10 4.88 8.39 -3.35
C ASN A 10 6.17 8.00 -2.64
N ARG A 11 6.31 8.39 -1.37
CA ARG A 11 7.49 8.00 -0.61
C ARG A 11 7.51 6.49 -0.38
N GLY A 12 6.36 5.90 -0.11
CA GLY A 12 6.26 4.44 0.04
C GLY A 12 6.68 3.71 -1.23
N LYS A 13 6.20 4.21 -2.38
CA LYS A 13 6.60 3.65 -3.67
C LYS A 13 8.11 3.74 -3.87
N LEU A 14 8.68 4.88 -3.59
CA LEU A 14 10.11 5.08 -3.75
C LEU A 14 10.91 4.18 -2.81
N ARG A 15 10.49 4.10 -1.55
CA ARG A 15 11.17 3.26 -0.58
C ARG A 15 11.14 1.79 -0.98
N LEU A 16 10.02 1.34 -1.54
CA LEU A 16 9.95 -0.03 -2.02
C LEU A 16 10.91 -0.26 -3.18
N LYS A 17 11.02 0.74 -4.05
CA LYS A 17 11.88 0.66 -5.22
C LYS A 17 13.36 0.58 -4.84
N ILE A 18 13.76 1.26 -3.77
CA ILE A 18 15.15 1.26 -3.32
C ILE A 18 15.41 0.22 -2.20
N ASP A 19 14.49 -0.73 -2.05
CA ASP A 19 14.60 -1.83 -1.10
C ASP A 19 14.51 -1.42 0.37
N ASN A 20 13.99 -0.24 0.66
CA ASN A 20 13.66 0.12 2.03
C ASN A 20 12.25 -0.38 2.32
N THR A 21 12.13 -1.70 2.43
CA THR A 21 10.82 -2.34 2.51
C THR A 21 10.08 -1.98 3.80
N GLU A 22 10.78 -1.93 4.92
CA GLU A 22 10.14 -1.59 6.19
C GLU A 22 9.60 -0.18 6.18
N GLY A 23 10.36 0.77 5.63
CA GLY A 23 9.88 2.14 5.48
C GLY A 23 8.70 2.22 4.54
N ALA A 24 8.73 1.42 3.47
CA ALA A 24 7.62 1.38 2.53
C ALA A 24 6.35 0.85 3.20
N ILE A 25 6.47 -0.19 4.02
CA ILE A 25 5.32 -0.75 4.72
C ILE A 25 4.69 0.31 5.63
N ALA A 26 5.51 1.03 6.38
CA ALA A 26 5.00 2.08 7.26
C ALA A 26 4.26 3.16 6.47
N ASP A 27 4.84 3.59 5.33
CA ASP A 27 4.21 4.60 4.50
C ASP A 27 2.93 4.10 3.86
N LEU A 28 2.93 2.87 3.36
CA LEU A 28 1.76 2.34 2.67
C LEU A 28 0.64 2.01 3.64
N ASP A 29 0.98 1.59 4.86
CA ASP A 29 0.00 1.44 5.92
C ASP A 29 -0.71 2.77 6.16
N LYS A 30 0.07 3.83 6.28
CA LYS A 30 -0.49 5.16 6.49
C LYS A 30 -1.31 5.61 5.27
N ALA A 31 -0.81 5.37 4.07
CA ALA A 31 -1.51 5.76 2.86
C ALA A 31 -2.87 5.08 2.75
N THR A 32 -2.96 3.79 3.06
CA THR A 32 -4.23 3.08 3.01
C THR A 32 -5.18 3.52 4.11
N SER A 33 -4.64 4.01 5.23
CA SER A 33 -5.48 4.60 6.28
C SER A 33 -6.04 5.95 5.85
N LEU A 34 -5.24 6.73 5.12
CA LEU A 34 -5.68 8.06 4.66
C LEU A 34 -6.69 7.97 3.54
N LYS A 35 -6.52 7.00 2.63
CA LYS A 35 -7.46 6.78 1.53
C LYS A 35 -7.74 5.29 1.36
N PRO A 36 -8.65 4.77 2.18
CA PRO A 36 -8.96 3.33 2.14
C PRO A 36 -9.51 2.86 0.80
N GLU A 37 -10.02 3.78 -0.02
CA GLU A 37 -10.61 3.44 -1.30
C GLU A 37 -9.59 3.43 -2.45
N HIS A 38 -8.33 3.73 -2.19
CA HIS A 38 -7.33 3.82 -3.26
C HIS A 38 -6.73 2.44 -3.52
N ALA A 39 -7.16 1.81 -4.62
CA ALA A 39 -6.77 0.44 -4.94
C ALA A 39 -5.26 0.29 -5.10
N GLY A 40 -4.62 1.27 -5.76
CA GLY A 40 -3.17 1.21 -5.98
C GLY A 40 -2.36 1.17 -4.70
N ALA A 41 -2.83 1.88 -3.65
CA ALA A 41 -2.13 1.87 -2.38
C ALA A 41 -2.20 0.50 -1.71
N HIS A 42 -3.37 -0.15 -1.76
CA HIS A 42 -3.51 -1.51 -1.22
C HIS A 42 -2.65 -2.50 -1.98
N GLU A 43 -2.60 -2.34 -3.31
CA GLU A 43 -1.79 -3.25 -4.13
C GLU A 43 -0.31 -3.14 -3.78
N LEU A 44 0.20 -1.92 -3.67
CA LEU A 44 1.60 -1.71 -3.29
C LEU A 44 1.88 -2.19 -1.87
N PHE A 45 0.94 -1.97 -0.97
CA PHE A 45 1.07 -2.43 0.39
C PHE A 45 1.21 -3.97 0.41
N GLY A 46 0.38 -4.64 -0.39
CA GLY A 46 0.49 -6.09 -0.54
C GLY A 46 1.86 -6.52 -1.05
N ASP A 47 2.36 -5.82 -2.08
CA ASP A 47 3.69 -6.12 -2.62
C ASP A 47 4.77 -6.00 -1.56
N ALA A 48 4.71 -4.94 -0.76
CA ALA A 48 5.70 -4.73 0.30
C ALA A 48 5.60 -5.81 1.39
N LEU A 49 4.37 -6.18 1.76
CA LEU A 49 4.17 -7.22 2.76
C LEU A 49 4.70 -8.56 2.28
N LEU A 50 4.52 -8.86 0.99
CA LEU A 50 5.03 -10.11 0.45
C LEU A 50 6.55 -10.19 0.55
N ARG A 51 7.23 -9.06 0.36
CA ARG A 51 8.69 -9.03 0.41
C ARG A 51 9.24 -9.42 1.77
N VAL A 52 8.48 -9.18 2.85
CA VAL A 52 8.92 -9.57 4.19
C VAL A 52 8.26 -10.87 4.65
N GLY A 53 7.65 -11.61 3.71
CA GLY A 53 7.10 -12.92 4.00
C GLY A 53 5.73 -12.93 4.63
N LYS A 54 5.03 -11.81 4.65
CA LYS A 54 3.69 -11.73 5.23
C LYS A 54 2.65 -12.03 4.14
N GLU A 55 2.60 -13.30 3.73
CA GLU A 55 1.82 -13.71 2.57
C GLU A 55 0.32 -13.54 2.77
N VAL A 56 -0.17 -13.88 3.95
CA VAL A 56 -1.61 -13.77 4.22
C VAL A 56 -2.04 -12.32 4.20
N GLU A 57 -1.27 -11.45 4.86
CA GLU A 57 -1.58 -10.02 4.88
C GLU A 57 -1.49 -9.42 3.48
N ALA A 58 -0.49 -9.86 2.69
CA ALA A 58 -0.38 -9.39 1.31
C ALA A 58 -1.61 -9.77 0.49
N ALA A 59 -2.07 -11.00 0.64
CA ALA A 59 -3.24 -11.47 -0.09
C ALA A 59 -4.49 -10.67 0.28
N ILE A 60 -4.62 -10.31 1.55
CA ILE A 60 -5.74 -9.50 2.01
C ILE A 60 -5.74 -8.14 1.29
N GLN A 61 -4.56 -7.51 1.22
CA GLN A 61 -4.46 -6.19 0.59
C GLN A 61 -4.75 -6.27 -0.90
N TRP A 62 -4.25 -7.30 -1.58
CA TRP A 62 -4.54 -7.48 -3.00
C TRP A 62 -6.02 -7.72 -3.25
N ARG A 63 -6.67 -8.45 -2.36
CA ARG A 63 -8.09 -8.69 -2.49
C ARG A 63 -8.88 -7.40 -2.32
N ILE A 64 -8.49 -6.56 -1.36
CA ILE A 64 -9.13 -5.26 -1.19
C ILE A 64 -8.97 -4.43 -2.47
N ALA A 65 -7.78 -4.42 -3.05
CA ALA A 65 -7.54 -3.68 -4.29
C ALA A 65 -8.43 -4.18 -5.42
N GLU A 66 -8.56 -5.49 -5.53
CA GLU A 66 -9.40 -6.09 -6.57
C GLU A 66 -10.87 -5.69 -6.40
N GLU A 67 -11.37 -5.76 -5.17
CA GLU A 67 -12.76 -5.39 -4.89
C GLU A 67 -13.02 -3.92 -5.20
N LEU A 68 -12.06 -3.06 -4.87
CA LEU A 68 -12.21 -1.65 -5.16
C LEU A 68 -12.29 -1.39 -6.67
N ARG A 69 -11.49 -2.11 -7.44
CA ARG A 69 -11.50 -1.96 -8.89
C ARG A 69 -12.80 -2.44 -9.51
N LYS A 70 -13.39 -3.47 -8.95
CA LYS A 70 -14.68 -3.97 -9.43
C LYS A 70 -15.79 -2.95 -9.22
N LYS A 71 -15.74 -2.22 -8.12
CA LYS A 71 -16.77 -1.25 -7.81
C LYS A 71 -16.81 -0.07 -8.77
N LYS A 72 -15.71 0.14 -9.49
CA LYS A 72 -15.60 1.28 -10.41
C LYS A 72 -16.10 0.99 -11.81
N SER A 73 -16.38 -0.25 -12.11
CA SER A 73 -16.84 -0.61 -13.46
C SER A 73 -18.34 -0.41 -13.65
#